data_899638b35419c6cc5c809133877f1ec3
#
_entry.id   899638b35419c6cc5c809133877f1ec3
#
_cell.length_a   1.000
_cell.length_b   1.000
_cell.length_c   1.000
_cell.angle_alpha   90.00
_cell.angle_beta   90.00
_cell.angle_gamma   90.00
#
_symmetry.space_group_name_H-M   'P 1'
#
loop_
_entity.id
_entity.type
_entity.pdbx_description
1 polymer ?
#
loop_
_entity_poly.entity_id
_entity_poly.type
_entity_poly.pdbx_seq_one_letter_code
_entity_poly.pdbx_strand_id
1 'polypeptide(L)'
;MLDRRGIDYVLDYERKMGREPLDVSQKRNFVGFDIISVDRDKKDHRTIEVKSTASVGIPDAFETEFTRGLRFVATHLYVVAFKKDEVTVESLHIIPKEEIDKYSDSHKMVQHIKFASTLKTRLKNGEFKQATR
;
A
#
# COMPACT_ATOMS: atom_id res chain seq x y z
N MET A 1 -11.45 -11.52 -4.07
CA MET A 1 -10.25 -12.25 -3.72
C MET A 1 -8.98 -11.55 -4.12
N LEU A 2 -9.12 -10.39 -4.76
CA LEU A 2 -7.97 -9.56 -5.16
C LEU A 2 -7.15 -9.13 -3.93
N ASP A 3 -7.81 -8.75 -2.84
CA ASP A 3 -7.13 -8.31 -1.62
C ASP A 3 -6.25 -9.41 -1.02
N ARG A 4 -6.74 -10.64 -0.98
CA ARG A 4 -5.96 -11.76 -0.45
C ARG A 4 -4.76 -12.06 -1.32
N ARG A 5 -4.91 -11.99 -2.62
CA ARG A 5 -3.81 -12.19 -3.57
C ARG A 5 -2.74 -11.14 -3.40
N GLY A 6 -3.14 -9.89 -3.17
CA GLY A 6 -2.20 -8.80 -2.92
C GLY A 6 -1.40 -9.03 -1.65
N ILE A 7 -2.06 -9.43 -0.57
CA ILE A 7 -1.39 -9.72 0.70
C ILE A 7 -0.41 -10.88 0.53
N ASP A 8 -0.82 -11.96 -0.13
CA ASP A 8 0.05 -13.12 -0.37
C ASP A 8 1.27 -12.74 -1.21
N TYR A 9 1.09 -11.89 -2.22
CA TYR A 9 2.18 -11.38 -3.03
C TYR A 9 3.19 -10.59 -2.19
N VAL A 10 2.71 -9.70 -1.32
CA VAL A 10 3.57 -8.88 -0.48
C VAL A 10 4.31 -9.73 0.55
N LEU A 11 3.66 -10.71 1.15
CA LEU A 11 4.32 -11.65 2.06
C LEU A 11 5.50 -12.34 1.36
N ASP A 12 5.29 -12.82 0.16
CA ASP A 12 6.33 -13.48 -0.64
C ASP A 12 7.44 -12.50 -1.04
N TYR A 13 7.07 -11.31 -1.46
CA TYR A 13 8.02 -10.26 -1.81
C TYR A 13 8.95 -9.91 -0.64
N GLU A 14 8.37 -9.70 0.56
CA GLU A 14 9.16 -9.36 1.76
C GLU A 14 10.14 -10.48 2.11
N ARG A 15 9.71 -11.75 1.98
CA ARG A 15 10.61 -12.89 2.19
C ARG A 15 11.75 -12.91 1.18
N LYS A 16 11.47 -12.64 -0.09
CA LYS A 16 12.49 -12.57 -1.13
C LYS A 16 13.49 -11.44 -0.91
N MET A 17 13.06 -10.38 -0.24
CA MET A 17 13.92 -9.26 0.14
C MET A 17 14.67 -9.50 1.45
N GLY A 18 14.59 -10.70 2.00
CA GLY A 18 15.32 -11.09 3.22
C GLY A 18 14.65 -10.63 4.51
N ARG A 19 13.38 -10.28 4.46
CA ARG A 19 12.62 -9.85 5.64
C ARG A 19 11.75 -10.99 6.16
N GLU A 20 11.24 -10.81 7.37
CA GLU A 20 10.33 -11.75 8.02
C GLU A 20 8.95 -11.09 8.16
N PRO A 21 8.02 -11.35 7.24
CA PRO A 21 6.68 -10.79 7.34
C PRO A 21 5.75 -11.66 8.17
N LEU A 22 4.84 -11.02 8.88
CA LEU A 22 3.77 -11.66 9.63
C LEU A 22 2.43 -11.10 9.15
N ASP A 23 1.56 -11.98 8.68
CA ASP A 23 0.21 -11.61 8.26
C ASP A 23 -0.66 -11.39 9.50
N VAL A 24 -1.13 -10.16 9.69
CA VAL A 24 -2.03 -9.79 10.78
C VAL A 24 -3.39 -9.33 10.25
N SER A 25 -3.61 -9.47 8.94
CA SER A 25 -4.84 -9.00 8.28
C SER A 25 -6.11 -9.68 8.80
N GLN A 26 -6.00 -10.89 9.34
CA GLN A 26 -7.12 -11.67 9.86
C GLN A 26 -7.41 -11.39 11.34
N LYS A 27 -6.60 -10.57 12.00
CA LYS A 27 -6.81 -10.28 13.42
C LYS A 27 -7.78 -9.11 13.56
N ARG A 28 -8.91 -9.36 14.21
CA ARG A 28 -10.03 -8.42 14.32
C ARG A 28 -9.68 -7.10 15.01
N ASN A 29 -8.67 -7.10 15.88
CA ASN A 29 -8.31 -5.93 16.68
C ASN A 29 -7.18 -5.12 16.08
N PHE A 30 -6.64 -5.52 14.94
CA PHE A 30 -5.65 -4.72 14.24
C PHE A 30 -6.33 -3.75 13.31
N VAL A 31 -6.06 -2.47 13.51
CA VAL A 31 -6.64 -1.40 12.74
C VAL A 31 -5.52 -0.70 11.98
N GLY A 32 -5.66 -0.60 10.66
CA GLY A 32 -4.83 0.25 9.85
C GLY A 32 -3.68 -0.41 9.11
N PHE A 33 -3.44 -1.72 9.28
CA PHE A 33 -2.43 -2.41 8.47
C PHE A 33 -2.65 -3.93 8.43
N ASP A 34 -2.04 -4.58 7.43
CA ASP A 34 -2.24 -5.98 7.12
C ASP A 34 -1.04 -6.86 7.48
N ILE A 35 0.16 -6.32 7.48
CA ILE A 35 1.40 -7.08 7.65
C ILE A 35 2.35 -6.33 8.56
N ILE A 36 3.02 -7.08 9.44
CA ILE A 36 4.20 -6.58 10.17
C ILE A 36 5.40 -7.28 9.56
N SER A 37 6.39 -6.51 9.10
CA SER A 37 7.60 -7.06 8.49
C SER A 37 8.84 -6.52 9.19
N VAL A 38 9.75 -7.42 9.55
CA VAL A 38 11.01 -7.06 10.22
C VAL A 38 12.18 -7.57 9.39
N ASP A 39 13.32 -6.86 9.46
CA ASP A 39 14.54 -7.36 8.86
C ASP A 39 15.16 -8.47 9.72
N ARG A 40 16.19 -9.13 9.21
CA ARG A 40 16.86 -10.24 9.93
C ARG A 40 17.42 -9.83 11.28
N ASP A 41 17.91 -8.60 11.39
CA ASP A 41 18.46 -8.08 12.63
C ASP A 41 17.39 -7.52 13.55
N LYS A 42 16.13 -7.55 13.13
CA LYS A 42 14.97 -7.05 13.86
C LYS A 42 15.07 -5.57 14.25
N LYS A 43 15.87 -4.80 13.51
CA LYS A 43 16.08 -3.37 13.74
C LYS A 43 15.13 -2.50 12.95
N ASP A 44 14.75 -2.95 11.75
CA ASP A 44 13.84 -2.20 10.89
C ASP A 44 12.48 -2.88 10.86
N HIS A 45 11.48 -2.19 11.39
CA HIS A 45 10.11 -2.68 11.47
C HIS A 45 9.25 -1.91 10.46
N ARG A 46 8.46 -2.64 9.70
CA ARG A 46 7.45 -2.06 8.82
C ARG A 46 6.09 -2.56 9.22
N THR A 47 5.13 -1.65 9.31
CA THR A 47 3.72 -2.00 9.30
C THR A 47 3.19 -1.64 7.92
N ILE A 48 2.55 -2.59 7.25
CA ILE A 48 2.23 -2.47 5.84
C ILE A 48 0.73 -2.58 5.64
N GLU A 49 0.15 -1.54 5.03
CA GLU A 49 -1.18 -1.59 4.47
C GLU A 49 -1.06 -2.03 3.01
N VAL A 50 -1.78 -3.06 2.62
CA VAL A 50 -1.77 -3.57 1.25
C VAL A 50 -3.07 -3.17 0.55
N LYS A 51 -2.93 -2.53 -0.59
CA LYS A 51 -4.06 -2.22 -1.47
C LYS A 51 -3.81 -2.85 -2.83
N SER A 52 -4.82 -3.55 -3.32
CA SER A 52 -4.76 -4.24 -4.60
C SER A 52 -5.69 -3.57 -5.61
N THR A 53 -5.25 -3.51 -6.85
CA THR A 53 -6.03 -2.92 -7.92
C THR A 53 -5.79 -3.71 -9.21
N ALA A 54 -6.76 -3.71 -10.11
CA ALA A 54 -6.61 -4.30 -11.44
C ALA A 54 -6.10 -3.29 -12.48
N SER A 55 -5.62 -2.14 -12.02
CA SER A 55 -5.00 -1.12 -12.86
C SER A 55 -3.99 -0.35 -12.03
N VAL A 56 -3.00 0.27 -12.68
CA VAL A 56 -2.02 1.11 -11.96
C VAL A 56 -2.73 2.34 -11.39
N GLY A 57 -2.55 2.57 -10.10
CA GLY A 57 -3.11 3.72 -9.42
C GLY A 57 -3.53 3.42 -7.99
N ILE A 58 -4.21 4.37 -7.38
CA ILE A 58 -4.79 4.20 -6.05
C ILE A 58 -6.14 3.50 -6.19
N PRO A 59 -6.36 2.37 -5.46
CA PRO A 59 -7.69 1.75 -5.44
C PRO A 59 -8.76 2.72 -4.94
N ASP A 60 -9.97 2.61 -5.47
CA ASP A 60 -11.08 3.50 -5.13
C ASP A 60 -11.36 3.55 -3.63
N ALA A 61 -11.27 2.42 -2.95
CA ALA A 61 -11.47 2.37 -1.50
C ALA A 61 -10.48 3.26 -0.75
N PHE A 62 -9.21 3.26 -1.16
CA PHE A 62 -8.18 4.09 -0.54
C PHE A 62 -8.38 5.56 -0.87
N GLU A 63 -8.77 5.85 -2.10
CA GLU A 63 -9.12 7.21 -2.51
C GLU A 63 -10.26 7.78 -1.65
N THR A 64 -11.25 6.95 -1.33
CA THR A 64 -12.33 7.32 -0.43
C THR A 64 -11.82 7.64 0.99
N GLU A 65 -10.86 6.87 1.50
CA GLU A 65 -10.22 7.16 2.78
C GLU A 65 -9.55 8.54 2.78
N PHE A 66 -8.86 8.89 1.71
CA PHE A 66 -8.27 10.23 1.56
C PHE A 66 -9.32 11.33 1.60
N THR A 67 -10.41 11.15 0.86
CA THR A 67 -11.47 12.19 0.78
C THR A 67 -12.19 12.36 2.11
N ARG A 68 -12.19 11.36 2.97
CA ARG A 68 -12.75 11.43 4.33
C ARG A 68 -11.76 11.98 5.35
N GLY A 69 -10.52 12.25 4.95
CA GLY A 69 -9.48 12.75 5.85
C GLY A 69 -9.02 11.72 6.87
N LEU A 70 -9.16 10.43 6.57
CA LEU A 70 -8.73 9.36 7.47
C LEU A 70 -7.21 9.30 7.54
N ARG A 71 -6.68 9.11 8.75
CA ARG A 71 -5.26 9.01 8.97
C ARG A 71 -4.72 7.68 8.45
N PHE A 72 -3.58 7.75 7.77
CA PHE A 72 -2.81 6.58 7.43
C PHE A 72 -1.96 6.17 8.64
N VAL A 73 -2.17 4.97 9.16
CA VAL A 73 -1.53 4.49 10.40
C VAL A 73 -0.27 3.68 10.14
N ALA A 74 -0.23 2.91 9.06
CA ALA A 74 0.90 2.05 8.71
C ALA A 74 2.14 2.88 8.36
N THR A 75 3.34 2.26 8.43
CA THR A 75 4.58 2.91 8.01
C THR A 75 4.75 2.92 6.50
N HIS A 76 4.11 1.98 5.81
CA HIS A 76 4.21 1.84 4.36
C HIS A 76 2.88 1.42 3.77
N LEU A 77 2.59 1.94 2.58
CA LEU A 77 1.51 1.47 1.72
C LEU A 77 2.12 0.70 0.56
N TYR A 78 1.72 -0.54 0.38
CA TYR A 78 2.09 -1.34 -0.78
C TYR A 78 0.88 -1.43 -1.69
N VAL A 79 1.03 -0.93 -2.92
CA VAL A 79 -0.01 -1.03 -3.94
C VAL A 79 0.39 -2.12 -4.92
N VAL A 80 -0.40 -3.18 -4.97
CA VAL A 80 -0.19 -4.30 -5.89
C VAL A 80 -1.14 -4.12 -7.07
N ALA A 81 -0.57 -3.85 -8.24
CA ALA A 81 -1.34 -3.70 -9.46
C ALA A 81 -1.34 -5.02 -10.21
N PHE A 82 -2.52 -5.58 -10.41
CA PHE A 82 -2.73 -6.81 -11.17
C PHE A 82 -3.12 -6.48 -12.59
N LYS A 83 -2.84 -7.41 -13.50
CA LYS A 83 -3.39 -7.37 -14.85
C LYS A 83 -4.90 -7.65 -14.80
N LYS A 84 -5.56 -7.49 -15.93
CA LYS A 84 -7.03 -7.71 -16.04
C LYS A 84 -7.47 -9.09 -15.59
N ASP A 85 -6.57 -10.09 -15.63
CA ASP A 85 -6.87 -11.44 -15.17
C ASP A 85 -7.04 -11.54 -13.64
N GLU A 86 -6.66 -10.48 -12.90
CA GLU A 86 -6.69 -10.41 -11.45
C GLU A 86 -5.85 -11.49 -10.75
N VAL A 87 -4.89 -12.06 -11.47
CA VAL A 87 -3.98 -13.10 -10.98
C VAL A 87 -2.51 -12.69 -11.16
N THR A 88 -2.17 -12.17 -12.33
CA THR A 88 -0.80 -11.79 -12.68
C THR A 88 -0.49 -10.40 -12.16
N VAL A 89 0.56 -10.26 -11.36
CA VAL A 89 1.01 -8.96 -10.87
C VAL A 89 1.72 -8.22 -12.00
N GLU A 90 1.26 -7.00 -12.27
CA GLU A 90 1.88 -6.11 -13.24
C GLU A 90 2.97 -5.26 -12.59
N SER A 91 2.70 -4.72 -11.42
CA SER A 91 3.65 -3.88 -10.70
C SER A 91 3.37 -3.84 -9.20
N LEU A 92 4.43 -3.53 -8.44
CA LEU A 92 4.35 -3.28 -7.00
C LEU A 92 4.89 -1.89 -6.74
N HIS A 93 4.15 -1.10 -5.97
CA HIS A 93 4.56 0.23 -5.56
C HIS A 93 4.65 0.28 -4.04
N ILE A 94 5.76 0.78 -3.51
CA ILE A 94 5.99 0.92 -2.07
C ILE A 94 6.07 2.39 -1.74
N ILE A 95 5.13 2.86 -0.94
CA ILE A 95 4.98 4.28 -0.61
C ILE A 95 5.19 4.43 0.89
N PRO A 96 6.24 5.15 1.33
CA PRO A 96 6.44 5.38 2.75
C PRO A 96 5.40 6.37 3.30
N LYS A 97 5.12 6.25 4.60
CA LYS A 97 4.12 7.07 5.29
C LYS A 97 4.33 8.56 5.10
N GLU A 98 5.57 9.02 5.14
CA GLU A 98 5.86 10.46 4.99
C GLU A 98 5.41 11.02 3.64
N GLU A 99 5.41 10.21 2.59
CA GLU A 99 4.89 10.63 1.29
C GLU A 99 3.37 10.74 1.28
N ILE A 100 2.71 9.86 2.04
CA ILE A 100 1.25 9.89 2.18
C ILE A 100 0.81 11.04 3.06
N ASP A 101 1.52 11.27 4.16
CA ASP A 101 1.19 12.33 5.11
C ASP A 101 1.24 13.73 4.49
N LYS A 102 2.06 13.93 3.46
CA LYS A 102 2.09 15.19 2.71
C LYS A 102 0.72 15.53 2.10
N TYR A 103 -0.10 14.51 1.84
CA TYR A 103 -1.40 14.68 1.20
C TYR A 103 -2.56 14.61 2.18
N SER A 104 -2.34 14.12 3.39
CA SER A 104 -3.40 13.92 4.39
C SER A 104 -3.49 15.03 5.43
N ASP A 105 -2.56 15.99 5.43
CA ASP A 105 -2.54 17.09 6.40
C ASP A 105 -3.59 18.17 6.14
N SER A 106 -4.33 18.08 5.05
CA SER A 106 -5.35 19.06 4.73
C SER A 106 -6.67 18.70 5.38
N HIS A 107 -7.31 19.68 6.04
CA HIS A 107 -8.63 19.52 6.64
C HIS A 107 -9.76 19.82 5.64
N LYS A 108 -9.45 20.20 4.40
CA LYS A 108 -10.46 20.54 3.40
C LYS A 108 -10.62 19.40 2.40
N MET A 109 -11.85 18.93 2.24
CA MET A 109 -12.19 17.83 1.33
C MET A 109 -11.67 18.05 -0.10
N VAL A 110 -11.76 19.27 -0.61
CA VAL A 110 -11.29 19.60 -1.97
C VAL A 110 -9.79 19.35 -2.12
N GLN A 111 -9.02 19.67 -1.09
CA GLN A 111 -7.57 19.43 -1.10
C GLN A 111 -7.26 17.94 -1.01
N HIS A 112 -8.02 17.17 -0.23
CA HIS A 112 -7.85 15.72 -0.17
C HIS A 112 -8.08 15.06 -1.52
N ILE A 113 -9.11 15.46 -2.24
CA ILE A 113 -9.39 14.96 -3.59
C ILE A 113 -8.22 15.29 -4.54
N LYS A 114 -7.72 16.53 -4.47
CA LYS A 114 -6.59 16.99 -5.30
C LYS A 114 -5.32 16.19 -4.99
N PHE A 115 -5.05 15.94 -3.72
CA PHE A 115 -3.88 15.15 -3.31
C PHE A 115 -4.00 13.70 -3.75
N ALA A 116 -5.16 13.08 -3.61
CA ALA A 116 -5.38 11.72 -4.10
C ALA A 116 -5.13 11.64 -5.60
N SER A 117 -5.60 12.62 -6.36
CA SER A 117 -5.36 12.70 -7.81
C SER A 117 -3.88 12.85 -8.14
N THR A 118 -3.15 13.67 -7.39
CA THR A 118 -1.70 13.87 -7.57
C THR A 118 -0.93 12.58 -7.30
N LEU A 119 -1.23 11.91 -6.19
CA LEU A 119 -0.57 10.65 -5.84
C LEU A 119 -0.86 9.58 -6.89
N LYS A 120 -2.09 9.51 -7.39
CA LYS A 120 -2.49 8.60 -8.45
C LYS A 120 -1.65 8.82 -9.72
N THR A 121 -1.40 10.07 -10.08
CA THR A 121 -0.56 10.43 -11.23
C THR A 121 0.88 9.98 -11.02
N ARG A 122 1.43 10.20 -9.83
CA ARG A 122 2.78 9.77 -9.48
C ARG A 122 2.93 8.23 -9.60
N LEU A 123 1.91 7.50 -9.13
CA LEU A 123 1.89 6.03 -9.26
C LEU A 123 1.86 5.60 -10.73
N LYS A 124 1.05 6.24 -11.55
CA LYS A 124 0.98 5.95 -12.99
C LYS A 124 2.31 6.22 -13.69
N ASN A 125 3.07 7.22 -13.21
CA ASN A 125 4.39 7.55 -13.76
C ASN A 125 5.49 6.61 -13.26
N GLY A 126 5.17 5.64 -12.42
CA GLY A 126 6.12 4.65 -11.93
C GLY A 126 7.02 5.13 -10.82
N GLU A 127 6.69 6.23 -10.14
CA GLU A 127 7.58 6.86 -9.16
C GLU A 127 7.95 5.97 -7.99
N PHE A 128 7.03 5.12 -7.52
CA PHE A 128 7.28 4.22 -6.39
C PHE A 128 7.41 2.76 -6.80
N LYS A 129 7.54 2.54 -8.11
CA LYS A 129 7.57 1.18 -8.67
C LYS A 129 8.83 0.46 -8.26
N GLN A 130 8.69 -0.79 -7.83
CA GLN A 130 9.78 -1.68 -7.45
C GLN A 130 10.11 -2.64 -8.59
N ALA A 131 11.37 -3.08 -8.64
CA ALA A 131 11.75 -4.16 -9.53
C ALA A 131 11.05 -5.44 -9.06
N THR A 132 10.30 -6.06 -9.96
CA THR A 132 9.64 -7.34 -9.70
C THR A 132 10.53 -8.46 -10.21
N ARG A 133 10.82 -9.43 -9.36
CA ARG A 133 11.62 -10.58 -9.72
C ARG A 133 10.74 -11.82 -9.78
#